data_5a48d1350939bbdbdf6b38b99b2ccaff
#
_entry.id   5a48d1350939bbdbdf6b38b99b2ccaff
#
_cell.length_a   1.000
_cell.length_b   1.000
_cell.length_c   1.000
_cell.angle_alpha   90.00
_cell.angle_beta   90.00
_cell.angle_gamma   90.00
#
_symmetry.space_group_name_H-M   'P 1'
#
loop_
_entity.id
_entity.type
_entity.pdbx_description
1 polymer ?
#
loop_
_entity_poly.entity_id
_entity_poly.type
_entity_poly.pdbx_seq_one_letter_code
_entity_poly.pdbx_strand_id
1 'polypeptide(L)'
;MASGARKPKPGSPRRLRCQAANLETASITAAAVEQAAADLAPYLRPTPLQFSRAFTAKTRCEVHLKLEGVQPIRAFKVRGALNKVIGMTAEERAHGVITASAGNHGQGVAYAALTFGIPATVYVPLNANQLKVESIKRMGARVVAHGRSYQEAFLEAQRNQGGATFVHAYDDARVIAGQGTLAVELLADLPAFDTVIVPIGGGGLIAGVAGYLKEKTPGVKVVGVEPAGAAGMKRSLEAGQLVTLERVQTIADGLAASRPGILTFEIAQRCVDEVVLVEEAEMLRAIRLYFEWEHLLAEPAGAAALAALLYRYAPAPGERVVVILSGANITDEVMLRALKSR
;
A
#
# COMPACT_ATOMS: atom_id res chain seq x y z
N MET A 1 59.11 15.85 17.95
CA MET A 1 58.59 14.94 16.92
C MET A 1 57.20 14.47 17.38
N ALA A 2 56.16 15.08 16.89
CA ALA A 2 54.79 14.78 17.27
C ALA A 2 54.08 14.09 16.09
N SER A 3 53.74 12.82 16.23
CA SER A 3 53.02 12.04 15.23
C SER A 3 51.50 12.34 15.33
N GLY A 4 50.98 13.02 14.33
CA GLY A 4 49.56 13.30 14.20
C GLY A 4 48.80 12.08 13.69
N ALA A 5 47.97 11.48 14.55
CA ALA A 5 47.03 10.47 14.14
C ALA A 5 45.84 11.12 13.45
N ARG A 6 45.61 10.83 12.16
CA ARG A 6 44.42 11.24 11.39
C ARG A 6 43.18 10.42 11.83
N LYS A 7 42.11 11.11 12.23
CA LYS A 7 40.83 10.51 12.46
C LYS A 7 40.22 10.00 11.11
N PRO A 8 39.57 8.83 11.08
CA PRO A 8 38.89 8.34 9.89
C PRO A 8 37.64 9.15 9.57
N LYS A 9 37.39 9.39 8.28
CA LYS A 9 36.20 10.05 7.74
C LYS A 9 34.96 9.16 7.94
N PRO A 10 33.76 9.74 8.15
CA PRO A 10 32.54 8.97 8.24
C PRO A 10 32.25 8.26 6.91
N GLY A 11 31.97 6.96 7.00
CA GLY A 11 31.73 6.11 5.84
C GLY A 11 30.44 6.48 5.10
N SER A 12 30.50 6.41 3.79
CA SER A 12 29.36 6.50 2.89
C SER A 12 28.30 5.42 3.20
N PRO A 13 27.01 5.68 2.96
CA PRO A 13 25.96 4.69 3.22
C PRO A 13 26.23 3.42 2.39
N ARG A 14 26.32 2.28 3.07
CA ARG A 14 26.45 0.95 2.45
C ARG A 14 25.23 0.71 1.59
N ARG A 15 25.42 0.61 0.28
CA ARG A 15 24.42 0.04 -0.63
C ARG A 15 24.12 -1.38 -0.17
N LEU A 16 22.86 -1.63 0.24
CA LEU A 16 22.36 -2.97 0.46
C LEU A 16 22.33 -3.67 -0.90
N ARG A 17 23.32 -4.52 -1.17
CA ARG A 17 23.32 -5.35 -2.38
C ARG A 17 22.33 -6.49 -2.17
N CYS A 18 21.33 -6.60 -3.05
CA CYS A 18 20.55 -7.80 -3.23
C CYS A 18 21.49 -8.97 -3.56
N GLN A 19 21.74 -9.86 -2.60
CA GLN A 19 22.43 -11.11 -2.86
C GLN A 19 21.36 -12.17 -3.18
N ALA A 20 21.45 -12.75 -4.38
CA ALA A 20 20.73 -13.95 -4.74
C ALA A 20 21.28 -15.12 -3.89
N ALA A 21 20.65 -15.40 -2.76
CA ALA A 21 20.95 -16.55 -1.92
C ALA A 21 19.66 -17.33 -1.67
N ASN A 22 19.69 -18.61 -1.98
CA ASN A 22 18.73 -19.71 -1.77
C ASN A 22 17.47 -19.37 -0.96
N LEU A 23 16.34 -19.24 -1.70
CA LEU A 23 15.03 -18.80 -1.21
C LEU A 23 14.08 -20.01 -1.14
N GLU A 24 14.12 -20.75 -0.04
CA GLU A 24 13.03 -21.68 0.33
C GLU A 24 12.06 -21.08 1.36
N THR A 25 12.15 -19.79 1.70
CA THR A 25 11.24 -19.10 2.62
C THR A 25 10.40 -18.09 1.88
N ALA A 26 9.10 -18.36 1.77
CA ALA A 26 7.94 -17.49 1.42
C ALA A 26 8.25 -16.24 0.56
N SER A 27 8.87 -16.38 -0.61
CA SER A 27 9.06 -15.27 -1.54
C SER A 27 7.85 -15.13 -2.45
N ILE A 28 7.32 -13.92 -2.58
CA ILE A 28 6.41 -13.58 -3.67
C ILE A 28 7.27 -13.53 -4.93
N THR A 29 7.12 -14.51 -5.82
CA THR A 29 7.86 -14.56 -7.09
C THR A 29 7.17 -13.71 -8.15
N ALA A 30 7.92 -13.24 -9.15
CA ALA A 30 7.33 -12.55 -10.30
C ALA A 30 6.29 -13.43 -11.00
N ALA A 31 6.54 -14.73 -11.13
CA ALA A 31 5.59 -15.68 -11.69
C ALA A 31 4.25 -15.72 -10.93
N ALA A 32 4.27 -15.65 -9.59
CA ALA A 32 3.04 -15.62 -8.79
C ALA A 32 2.26 -14.31 -9.01
N VAL A 33 2.97 -13.19 -9.20
CA VAL A 33 2.34 -11.89 -9.50
C VAL A 33 1.76 -11.86 -10.92
N GLU A 34 2.47 -12.40 -11.90
CA GLU A 34 2.00 -12.53 -13.29
C GLU A 34 0.78 -13.44 -13.39
N GLN A 35 0.77 -14.56 -12.64
CA GLN A 35 -0.41 -15.43 -12.55
C GLN A 35 -1.59 -14.67 -11.91
N ALA A 36 -1.36 -13.92 -10.84
CA ALA A 36 -2.39 -13.07 -10.24
C ALA A 36 -2.91 -12.02 -11.23
N ALA A 37 -2.06 -11.43 -12.07
CA ALA A 37 -2.49 -10.48 -13.10
C ALA A 37 -3.39 -11.15 -14.14
N ALA A 38 -3.03 -12.35 -14.61
CA ALA A 38 -3.85 -13.13 -15.52
C ALA A 38 -5.22 -13.51 -14.92
N ASP A 39 -5.22 -13.94 -13.65
CA ASP A 39 -6.43 -14.32 -12.91
C ASP A 39 -7.36 -13.12 -12.65
N LEU A 40 -6.79 -11.93 -12.46
CA LEU A 40 -7.56 -10.70 -12.22
C LEU A 40 -8.09 -10.04 -13.51
N ALA A 41 -7.50 -10.31 -14.67
CA ALA A 41 -7.86 -9.67 -15.95
C ALA A 41 -9.36 -9.74 -16.32
N PRO A 42 -10.12 -10.84 -16.02
CA PRO A 42 -11.56 -10.87 -16.26
C PRO A 42 -12.37 -9.93 -15.36
N TYR A 43 -11.84 -9.51 -14.23
CA TYR A 43 -12.56 -8.78 -13.18
C TYR A 43 -12.12 -7.33 -13.03
N LEU A 44 -10.86 -7.00 -13.34
CA LEU A 44 -10.30 -5.67 -13.23
C LEU A 44 -9.64 -5.25 -14.54
N ARG A 45 -9.84 -3.98 -14.88
CA ARG A 45 -9.08 -3.36 -15.97
C ARG A 45 -7.79 -2.73 -15.41
N PRO A 46 -6.71 -2.67 -16.20
CA PRO A 46 -5.53 -1.88 -15.85
C PRO A 46 -5.93 -0.43 -15.53
N THR A 47 -5.34 0.12 -14.49
CA THR A 47 -5.57 1.52 -14.15
C THR A 47 -4.66 2.44 -14.96
N PRO A 48 -5.09 3.68 -15.25
CA PRO A 48 -4.26 4.61 -16.02
C PRO A 48 -2.91 4.90 -15.36
N LEU A 49 -1.87 5.02 -16.19
CA LEU A 49 -0.60 5.64 -15.85
C LEU A 49 -0.55 7.00 -16.56
N GLN A 50 -0.78 8.08 -15.82
CA GLN A 50 -0.92 9.44 -16.36
C GLN A 50 0.38 10.23 -16.22
N PHE A 51 0.92 10.75 -17.32
CA PHE A 51 2.00 11.75 -17.25
C PHE A 51 1.47 13.07 -16.69
N SER A 52 2.13 13.59 -15.65
CA SER A 52 1.78 14.87 -15.03
C SER A 52 2.71 15.99 -15.47
N ARG A 53 2.23 16.89 -16.31
CA ARG A 53 2.99 18.10 -16.71
C ARG A 53 3.23 19.03 -15.53
N ALA A 54 2.24 19.20 -14.65
CA ALA A 54 2.31 20.11 -13.53
C ALA A 54 3.37 19.66 -12.51
N PHE A 55 3.35 18.39 -12.09
CA PHE A 55 4.36 17.87 -11.16
C PHE A 55 5.73 17.73 -11.79
N THR A 56 5.84 17.41 -13.09
CA THR A 56 7.10 17.41 -13.84
C THR A 56 7.76 18.80 -13.81
N ALA A 57 7.00 19.85 -14.11
CA ALA A 57 7.50 21.22 -14.05
C ALA A 57 7.92 21.64 -12.62
N LYS A 58 7.19 21.18 -11.60
CA LYS A 58 7.45 21.49 -10.19
C LYS A 58 8.70 20.80 -9.65
N THR A 59 8.93 19.54 -10.00
CA THR A 59 9.99 18.69 -9.41
C THR A 59 11.21 18.56 -10.28
N ARG A 60 11.16 18.97 -11.56
CA ARG A 60 12.23 18.84 -12.57
C ARG A 60 12.60 17.39 -12.89
N CYS A 61 11.75 16.44 -12.53
CA CYS A 61 11.81 15.03 -12.93
C CYS A 61 10.56 14.66 -13.72
N GLU A 62 10.60 13.61 -14.52
CA GLU A 62 9.45 13.14 -15.29
C GLU A 62 8.48 12.37 -14.38
N VAL A 63 7.30 12.91 -14.13
CA VAL A 63 6.35 12.36 -13.13
C VAL A 63 5.18 11.64 -13.82
N HIS A 64 4.99 10.38 -13.46
CA HIS A 64 3.87 9.55 -13.87
C HIS A 64 3.04 9.13 -12.65
N LEU A 65 1.71 9.28 -12.74
CA LEU A 65 0.76 8.98 -11.68
C LEU A 65 0.04 7.66 -11.99
N LYS A 66 0.21 6.63 -11.15
CA LYS A 66 -0.58 5.39 -11.25
C LYS A 66 -1.86 5.54 -10.45
N LEU A 67 -3.00 5.51 -11.13
CA LEU A 67 -4.29 5.96 -10.58
C LEU A 67 -5.13 4.82 -10.03
N GLU A 68 -4.81 4.27 -8.85
CA GLU A 68 -5.62 3.24 -8.19
C GLU A 68 -6.95 3.76 -7.61
N GLY A 69 -7.11 5.07 -7.53
CA GLY A 69 -8.38 5.70 -7.16
C GLY A 69 -9.53 5.46 -8.14
N VAL A 70 -9.27 4.96 -9.36
CA VAL A 70 -10.32 4.62 -10.34
C VAL A 70 -10.82 3.18 -10.24
N GLN A 71 -10.21 2.36 -9.40
CA GLN A 71 -10.67 0.98 -9.14
C GLN A 71 -12.13 0.96 -8.62
N PRO A 72 -12.85 -0.17 -8.75
CA PRO A 72 -14.26 -0.29 -8.33
C PRO A 72 -14.55 0.18 -6.90
N ILE A 73 -13.62 -0.07 -5.98
CA ILE A 73 -13.73 0.38 -4.58
C ILE A 73 -12.95 1.66 -4.29
N ARG A 74 -12.51 2.39 -5.33
CA ARG A 74 -11.69 3.61 -5.23
C ARG A 74 -10.34 3.41 -4.53
N ALA A 75 -9.79 2.19 -4.54
CA ALA A 75 -8.48 1.89 -3.95
C ALA A 75 -7.90 0.57 -4.48
N PHE A 76 -6.58 0.43 -4.45
CA PHE A 76 -5.83 -0.75 -4.90
C PHE A 76 -6.21 -2.06 -4.19
N LYS A 77 -6.80 -1.97 -3.00
CA LYS A 77 -7.11 -3.12 -2.14
C LYS A 77 -7.98 -4.19 -2.80
N VAL A 78 -8.76 -3.83 -3.81
CA VAL A 78 -9.58 -4.77 -4.59
C VAL A 78 -8.73 -5.87 -5.25
N ARG A 79 -7.51 -5.54 -5.71
CA ARG A 79 -6.60 -6.48 -6.38
C ARG A 79 -6.29 -7.69 -5.50
N GLY A 80 -5.76 -7.44 -4.30
CA GLY A 80 -5.40 -8.51 -3.36
C GLY A 80 -6.61 -9.25 -2.81
N ALA A 81 -7.72 -8.57 -2.58
CA ALA A 81 -8.95 -9.21 -2.10
C ALA A 81 -9.53 -10.19 -3.14
N LEU A 82 -9.64 -9.77 -4.40
CA LEU A 82 -10.06 -10.65 -5.49
C LEU A 82 -9.09 -11.82 -5.69
N ASN A 83 -7.78 -11.57 -5.74
CA ASN A 83 -6.78 -12.62 -5.92
C ASN A 83 -6.84 -13.67 -4.80
N LYS A 84 -7.14 -13.26 -3.56
CA LYS A 84 -7.35 -14.19 -2.46
C LYS A 84 -8.58 -15.07 -2.70
N VAL A 85 -9.71 -14.49 -3.08
CA VAL A 85 -10.97 -15.22 -3.32
C VAL A 85 -10.87 -16.12 -4.55
N ILE A 86 -10.21 -15.67 -5.62
CA ILE A 86 -9.97 -16.48 -6.84
C ILE A 86 -9.25 -17.78 -6.47
N GLY A 87 -8.27 -17.70 -5.60
CA GLY A 87 -7.48 -18.87 -5.19
C GLY A 87 -8.12 -19.78 -4.14
N MET A 88 -9.36 -19.51 -3.71
CA MET A 88 -10.08 -20.37 -2.77
C MET A 88 -10.67 -21.61 -3.47
N THR A 89 -10.69 -22.73 -2.75
CA THR A 89 -11.42 -23.94 -3.18
C THR A 89 -12.93 -23.71 -3.16
N ALA A 90 -13.70 -24.62 -3.78
CA ALA A 90 -15.17 -24.55 -3.73
C ALA A 90 -15.71 -24.69 -2.30
N GLU A 91 -15.07 -25.49 -1.46
CA GLU A 91 -15.43 -25.68 -0.05
C GLU A 91 -15.17 -24.39 0.75
N GLU A 92 -13.98 -23.77 0.61
CA GLU A 92 -13.65 -22.49 1.25
C GLU A 92 -14.64 -21.39 0.83
N ARG A 93 -14.99 -21.33 -0.46
CA ARG A 93 -16.00 -20.36 -0.97
C ARG A 93 -17.38 -20.58 -0.37
N ALA A 94 -17.81 -21.84 -0.16
CA ALA A 94 -19.09 -22.13 0.48
C ALA A 94 -19.16 -21.61 1.92
N HIS A 95 -18.05 -21.63 2.65
CA HIS A 95 -17.95 -21.04 4.00
C HIS A 95 -17.78 -19.50 3.98
N GLY A 96 -17.39 -18.93 2.83
CA GLY A 96 -17.22 -17.50 2.63
C GLY A 96 -15.96 -16.91 3.23
N VAL A 97 -15.94 -15.60 3.36
CA VAL A 97 -14.77 -14.82 3.81
C VAL A 97 -15.08 -13.98 5.05
N ILE A 98 -14.06 -13.77 5.87
CA ILE A 98 -14.13 -12.92 7.05
C ILE A 98 -12.89 -12.02 7.11
N THR A 99 -13.07 -10.77 7.55
CA THR A 99 -11.97 -9.83 7.77
C THR A 99 -12.32 -8.81 8.84
N ALA A 100 -11.32 -8.02 9.25
CA ALA A 100 -11.51 -6.84 10.08
C ALA A 100 -10.98 -5.61 9.36
N SER A 101 -11.84 -4.70 8.97
CA SER A 101 -11.49 -3.38 8.41
C SER A 101 -12.74 -2.54 8.13
N ALA A 102 -12.78 -1.32 8.64
CA ALA A 102 -13.79 -0.34 8.25
C ALA A 102 -13.43 0.46 6.97
N GLY A 103 -12.22 0.26 6.42
CA GLY A 103 -11.68 1.03 5.30
C GLY A 103 -11.67 0.27 3.96
N ASN A 104 -10.69 0.62 3.13
CA ASN A 104 -10.53 0.09 1.77
C ASN A 104 -10.40 -1.44 1.70
N HIS A 105 -9.80 -2.07 2.72
CA HIS A 105 -9.68 -3.51 2.74
C HIS A 105 -11.05 -4.20 2.97
N GLY A 106 -11.84 -3.72 3.92
CA GLY A 106 -13.19 -4.22 4.14
C GLY A 106 -14.07 -4.09 2.90
N GLN A 107 -13.99 -2.95 2.20
CA GLN A 107 -14.67 -2.75 0.92
C GLN A 107 -14.14 -3.72 -0.16
N GLY A 108 -12.82 -3.96 -0.22
CA GLY A 108 -12.21 -4.90 -1.16
C GLY A 108 -12.70 -6.33 -0.96
N VAL A 109 -12.77 -6.78 0.29
CA VAL A 109 -13.27 -8.12 0.64
C VAL A 109 -14.77 -8.24 0.34
N ALA A 110 -15.57 -7.22 0.68
CA ALA A 110 -17.00 -7.20 0.36
C ALA A 110 -17.23 -7.23 -1.15
N TYR A 111 -16.45 -6.45 -1.93
CA TYR A 111 -16.54 -6.45 -3.39
C TYR A 111 -16.15 -7.80 -4.00
N ALA A 112 -15.07 -8.41 -3.52
CA ALA A 112 -14.65 -9.73 -3.97
C ALA A 112 -15.71 -10.79 -3.67
N ALA A 113 -16.29 -10.77 -2.48
CA ALA A 113 -17.38 -11.68 -2.10
C ALA A 113 -18.61 -11.49 -2.97
N LEU A 114 -19.03 -10.24 -3.23
CA LEU A 114 -20.13 -9.92 -4.13
C LEU A 114 -19.87 -10.45 -5.55
N THR A 115 -18.66 -10.27 -6.07
CA THR A 115 -18.27 -10.71 -7.42
C THR A 115 -18.40 -12.23 -7.58
N PHE A 116 -18.11 -12.99 -6.53
CA PHE A 116 -18.17 -14.47 -6.56
C PHE A 116 -19.42 -15.05 -5.94
N GLY A 117 -20.38 -14.22 -5.46
CA GLY A 117 -21.63 -14.68 -4.84
C GLY A 117 -21.41 -15.47 -3.55
N ILE A 118 -20.36 -15.16 -2.77
CA ILE A 118 -20.03 -15.87 -1.53
C ILE A 118 -20.32 -15.03 -0.29
N PRO A 119 -20.59 -15.65 0.88
CA PRO A 119 -20.82 -14.94 2.13
C PRO A 119 -19.58 -14.11 2.55
N ALA A 120 -19.79 -12.90 3.08
CA ALA A 120 -18.76 -12.10 3.66
C ALA A 120 -19.16 -11.52 5.01
N THR A 121 -18.26 -11.58 6.01
CA THR A 121 -18.42 -10.91 7.30
C THR A 121 -17.26 -9.97 7.54
N VAL A 122 -17.57 -8.70 7.82
CA VAL A 122 -16.56 -7.65 8.05
C VAL A 122 -16.72 -7.09 9.46
N TYR A 123 -15.72 -7.30 10.28
CA TYR A 123 -15.64 -6.72 11.62
C TYR A 123 -15.10 -5.31 11.57
N VAL A 124 -15.75 -4.40 12.30
CA VAL A 124 -15.38 -2.98 12.37
C VAL A 124 -15.40 -2.49 13.81
N PRO A 125 -14.57 -1.52 14.22
CA PRO A 125 -14.70 -0.92 15.54
C PRO A 125 -16.01 -0.13 15.66
N LEU A 126 -16.52 0.00 16.89
CA LEU A 126 -17.80 0.69 17.20
C LEU A 126 -17.81 2.16 16.75
N ASN A 127 -16.64 2.80 16.70
CA ASN A 127 -16.46 4.18 16.26
C ASN A 127 -16.09 4.33 14.77
N ALA A 128 -16.29 3.27 13.97
CA ALA A 128 -16.00 3.30 12.54
C ALA A 128 -16.84 4.37 11.81
N ASN A 129 -16.24 4.98 10.79
CA ASN A 129 -16.94 5.95 9.94
C ASN A 129 -18.13 5.29 9.24
N GLN A 130 -19.34 5.81 9.47
CA GLN A 130 -20.60 5.23 8.99
C GLN A 130 -20.68 5.18 7.47
N LEU A 131 -20.16 6.16 6.75
CA LEU A 131 -20.14 6.16 5.27
C LEU A 131 -19.35 4.99 4.71
N LYS A 132 -18.18 4.68 5.35
CA LYS A 132 -17.35 3.52 4.97
C LYS A 132 -18.07 2.21 5.30
N VAL A 133 -18.75 2.13 6.46
CA VAL A 133 -19.55 0.96 6.88
C VAL A 133 -20.71 0.72 5.92
N GLU A 134 -21.45 1.76 5.55
CA GLU A 134 -22.56 1.65 4.60
C GLU A 134 -22.09 1.24 3.19
N SER A 135 -20.89 1.62 2.79
CA SER A 135 -20.29 1.15 1.53
C SER A 135 -20.06 -0.36 1.54
N ILE A 136 -19.60 -0.92 2.66
CA ILE A 136 -19.40 -2.37 2.84
C ILE A 136 -20.74 -3.10 2.83
N LYS A 137 -21.76 -2.58 3.54
CA LYS A 137 -23.10 -3.17 3.58
C LYS A 137 -23.79 -3.18 2.22
N ARG A 138 -23.63 -2.09 1.43
CA ARG A 138 -24.19 -2.01 0.06
C ARG A 138 -23.64 -3.08 -0.88
N MET A 139 -22.45 -3.63 -0.59
CA MET A 139 -21.87 -4.77 -1.31
C MET A 139 -22.35 -6.12 -0.78
N GLY A 140 -23.36 -6.15 0.12
CA GLY A 140 -23.97 -7.38 0.64
C GLY A 140 -23.22 -8.04 1.79
N ALA A 141 -22.14 -7.47 2.28
CA ALA A 141 -21.39 -8.05 3.39
C ALA A 141 -22.11 -7.80 4.74
N ARG A 142 -22.11 -8.81 5.60
CA ARG A 142 -22.52 -8.67 7.01
C ARG A 142 -21.47 -7.86 7.76
N VAL A 143 -21.86 -6.74 8.35
CA VAL A 143 -20.97 -5.93 9.19
C VAL A 143 -21.25 -6.21 10.66
N VAL A 144 -20.19 -6.52 11.43
CA VAL A 144 -20.23 -6.74 12.87
C VAL A 144 -19.38 -5.66 13.55
N ALA A 145 -20.03 -4.80 14.32
CA ALA A 145 -19.34 -3.78 15.11
C ALA A 145 -18.87 -4.40 16.44
N HIS A 146 -17.54 -4.36 16.72
CA HIS A 146 -16.96 -4.92 17.94
C HIS A 146 -15.74 -4.13 18.39
N GLY A 147 -15.64 -3.85 19.69
CA GLY A 147 -14.51 -3.16 20.30
C GLY A 147 -14.42 -1.69 19.94
N ARG A 148 -13.40 -1.00 20.47
CA ARG A 148 -13.14 0.42 20.22
C ARG A 148 -11.93 0.66 19.32
N SER A 149 -11.17 -0.39 19.02
CA SER A 149 -9.96 -0.37 18.20
C SER A 149 -10.02 -1.37 17.07
N TYR A 150 -9.19 -1.14 16.04
CA TYR A 150 -8.96 -2.13 14.97
C TYR A 150 -8.50 -3.48 15.53
N GLN A 151 -7.60 -3.47 16.53
CA GLN A 151 -7.05 -4.69 17.13
C GLN A 151 -8.13 -5.54 17.81
N GLU A 152 -9.06 -4.93 18.51
CA GLU A 152 -10.18 -5.65 19.15
C GLU A 152 -11.09 -6.26 18.09
N ALA A 153 -11.46 -5.50 17.05
CA ALA A 153 -12.25 -6.01 15.94
C ALA A 153 -11.54 -7.17 15.20
N PHE A 154 -10.22 -7.05 15.00
CA PHE A 154 -9.39 -8.07 14.36
C PHE A 154 -9.35 -9.38 15.16
N LEU A 155 -9.08 -9.31 16.46
CA LEU A 155 -9.04 -10.50 17.31
C LEU A 155 -10.42 -11.19 17.38
N GLU A 156 -11.49 -10.42 17.40
CA GLU A 156 -12.84 -10.96 17.42
C GLU A 156 -13.19 -11.62 16.09
N ALA A 157 -12.78 -11.03 14.95
CA ALA A 157 -12.95 -11.67 13.65
C ALA A 157 -12.21 -13.00 13.57
N GLN A 158 -11.00 -13.08 14.12
CA GLN A 158 -10.24 -14.34 14.17
C GLN A 158 -10.92 -15.41 15.06
N ARG A 159 -11.46 -15.02 16.22
CA ARG A 159 -12.16 -15.94 17.13
C ARG A 159 -13.43 -16.52 16.50
N ASN A 160 -14.10 -15.72 15.68
CA ASN A 160 -15.39 -16.07 15.05
C ASN A 160 -15.23 -16.52 13.58
N GLN A 161 -14.04 -16.95 13.17
CA GLN A 161 -13.76 -17.37 11.81
C GLN A 161 -14.68 -18.53 11.36
N GLY A 162 -14.94 -19.52 12.20
CA GLY A 162 -16.00 -20.53 12.04
C GLY A 162 -15.98 -21.29 10.71
N GLY A 163 -14.81 -21.54 10.13
CA GLY A 163 -14.67 -22.17 8.81
C GLY A 163 -14.54 -21.19 7.64
N ALA A 164 -14.95 -19.91 7.80
CA ALA A 164 -14.71 -18.88 6.77
C ALA A 164 -13.22 -18.58 6.59
N THR A 165 -12.82 -18.28 5.36
CA THR A 165 -11.42 -17.90 5.07
C THR A 165 -11.15 -16.48 5.57
N PHE A 166 -10.17 -16.34 6.47
CA PHE A 166 -9.73 -15.01 6.92
C PHE A 166 -8.89 -14.33 5.82
N VAL A 167 -9.34 -13.15 5.37
CA VAL A 167 -8.61 -12.34 4.39
C VAL A 167 -7.82 -11.26 5.13
N HIS A 168 -6.50 -11.48 5.28
CA HIS A 168 -5.63 -10.52 5.95
C HIS A 168 -5.39 -9.29 5.08
N ALA A 169 -5.32 -8.09 5.69
CA ALA A 169 -5.27 -6.82 4.94
C ALA A 169 -3.97 -6.60 4.15
N TYR A 170 -2.87 -7.30 4.51
CA TYR A 170 -1.54 -7.13 3.91
C TYR A 170 -0.59 -8.33 4.08
N ASP A 171 -0.72 -9.14 5.13
CA ASP A 171 0.22 -10.23 5.46
C ASP A 171 -0.32 -11.59 5.01
N ASP A 172 -0.54 -11.72 3.72
CA ASP A 172 -1.02 -12.93 3.04
C ASP A 172 -0.41 -12.98 1.64
N ALA A 173 0.21 -14.10 1.27
CA ALA A 173 0.94 -14.24 0.01
C ALA A 173 0.07 -13.97 -1.22
N ARG A 174 -1.20 -14.44 -1.24
CA ARG A 174 -2.11 -14.17 -2.36
C ARG A 174 -2.55 -12.71 -2.40
N VAL A 175 -2.78 -12.09 -1.23
CA VAL A 175 -3.09 -10.66 -1.15
C VAL A 175 -1.90 -9.84 -1.67
N ILE A 176 -0.67 -10.14 -1.24
CA ILE A 176 0.53 -9.43 -1.68
C ILE A 176 0.73 -9.60 -3.19
N ALA A 177 0.61 -10.83 -3.74
CA ALA A 177 0.72 -11.06 -5.18
C ALA A 177 -0.33 -10.27 -5.98
N GLY A 178 -1.57 -10.25 -5.51
CA GLY A 178 -2.63 -9.42 -6.11
C GLY A 178 -2.29 -7.94 -6.13
N GLN A 179 -1.72 -7.37 -5.05
CA GLN A 179 -1.26 -5.98 -5.02
C GLN A 179 -0.09 -5.73 -5.98
N GLY A 180 0.79 -6.73 -6.13
CA GLY A 180 1.93 -6.69 -7.06
C GLY A 180 1.52 -6.55 -8.53
N THR A 181 0.31 -6.94 -8.91
CA THR A 181 -0.19 -6.82 -10.31
C THR A 181 -0.17 -5.39 -10.83
N LEU A 182 -0.20 -4.40 -9.93
CA LEU A 182 0.01 -3.00 -10.27
C LEU A 182 1.38 -2.80 -10.97
N ALA A 183 2.43 -3.48 -10.52
CA ALA A 183 3.76 -3.37 -11.11
C ALA A 183 3.86 -4.06 -12.48
N VAL A 184 3.07 -5.10 -12.74
CA VAL A 184 2.93 -5.69 -14.08
C VAL A 184 2.40 -4.65 -15.06
N GLU A 185 1.34 -3.92 -14.67
CA GLU A 185 0.78 -2.83 -15.46
C GLU A 185 1.78 -1.69 -15.67
N LEU A 186 2.56 -1.32 -14.63
CA LEU A 186 3.59 -0.29 -14.75
C LEU A 186 4.60 -0.61 -15.83
N LEU A 187 5.14 -1.84 -15.86
CA LEU A 187 6.11 -2.25 -16.87
C LEU A 187 5.50 -2.39 -18.27
N ALA A 188 4.20 -2.68 -18.38
CA ALA A 188 3.50 -2.69 -19.66
C ALA A 188 3.29 -1.28 -20.20
N ASP A 189 2.90 -0.31 -19.35
CA ASP A 189 2.60 1.07 -19.74
C ASP A 189 3.87 1.92 -19.91
N LEU A 190 4.91 1.68 -19.08
CA LEU A 190 6.17 2.41 -19.05
C LEU A 190 7.33 1.42 -18.82
N PRO A 191 7.87 0.82 -19.89
CA PRO A 191 8.90 -0.24 -19.77
C PRO A 191 10.20 0.20 -19.10
N ALA A 192 10.47 1.50 -19.03
CA ALA A 192 11.67 2.06 -18.39
C ALA A 192 11.31 3.27 -17.52
N PHE A 193 11.54 3.16 -16.22
CA PHE A 193 11.48 4.24 -15.24
C PHE A 193 12.54 4.01 -14.16
N ASP A 194 12.91 5.05 -13.44
CA ASP A 194 14.05 5.01 -12.51
C ASP A 194 13.59 4.73 -11.08
N THR A 195 12.46 5.33 -10.67
CA THR A 195 11.96 5.25 -9.29
C THR A 195 10.46 5.06 -9.22
N VAL A 196 10.00 4.24 -8.29
CA VAL A 196 8.59 4.16 -7.89
C VAL A 196 8.43 4.53 -6.41
N ILE A 197 7.46 5.42 -6.10
CA ILE A 197 7.14 5.85 -4.74
C ILE A 197 5.83 5.20 -4.29
N VAL A 198 5.89 4.40 -3.23
CA VAL A 198 4.81 3.51 -2.78
C VAL A 198 4.42 3.78 -1.34
N PRO A 199 3.12 4.08 -1.04
CA PRO A 199 2.66 4.25 0.34
C PRO A 199 2.73 2.94 1.13
N ILE A 200 3.14 3.02 2.40
CA ILE A 200 3.25 1.89 3.32
C ILE A 200 2.30 2.07 4.51
N GLY A 201 1.40 1.09 4.70
CA GLY A 201 0.77 0.81 5.98
C GLY A 201 1.36 -0.49 6.55
N GLY A 202 0.63 -1.61 6.50
CA GLY A 202 1.18 -2.93 6.86
C GLY A 202 2.14 -3.55 5.86
N GLY A 203 2.39 -2.92 4.70
CA GLY A 203 3.42 -3.28 3.73
C GLY A 203 2.94 -4.12 2.54
N GLY A 204 1.66 -4.51 2.44
CA GLY A 204 1.19 -5.42 1.37
C GLY A 204 1.37 -4.89 -0.05
N LEU A 205 1.15 -3.57 -0.27
CA LEU A 205 1.32 -2.95 -1.59
C LEU A 205 2.80 -2.91 -1.97
N ILE A 206 3.65 -2.35 -1.09
CA ILE A 206 5.06 -2.20 -1.40
C ILE A 206 5.76 -3.56 -1.53
N ALA A 207 5.37 -4.56 -0.73
CA ALA A 207 5.93 -5.90 -0.83
C ALA A 207 5.62 -6.54 -2.21
N GLY A 208 4.38 -6.42 -2.69
CA GLY A 208 4.00 -6.91 -4.01
C GLY A 208 4.72 -6.17 -5.15
N VAL A 209 4.70 -4.84 -5.11
CA VAL A 209 5.34 -3.98 -6.13
C VAL A 209 6.86 -4.17 -6.14
N ALA A 210 7.52 -4.06 -4.96
CA ALA A 210 8.97 -4.19 -4.86
C ALA A 210 9.47 -5.59 -5.20
N GLY A 211 8.79 -6.63 -4.70
CA GLY A 211 9.14 -8.02 -5.00
C GLY A 211 9.15 -8.29 -6.49
N TYR A 212 8.11 -7.86 -7.20
CA TYR A 212 8.01 -8.01 -8.65
C TYR A 212 9.07 -7.20 -9.39
N LEU A 213 9.19 -5.90 -9.09
CA LEU A 213 10.13 -5.02 -9.80
C LEU A 213 11.59 -5.42 -9.58
N LYS A 214 11.98 -5.84 -8.38
CA LYS A 214 13.37 -6.25 -8.13
C LYS A 214 13.75 -7.53 -8.85
N GLU A 215 12.79 -8.41 -9.14
CA GLU A 215 13.03 -9.61 -9.95
C GLU A 215 13.07 -9.28 -11.46
N LYS A 216 12.19 -8.41 -11.97
CA LYS A 216 12.06 -8.10 -13.41
C LYS A 216 12.98 -6.95 -13.87
N THR A 217 13.13 -5.93 -13.04
CA THR A 217 13.90 -4.71 -13.33
C THR A 217 14.70 -4.27 -12.10
N PRO A 218 15.76 -5.00 -11.71
CA PRO A 218 16.47 -4.79 -10.43
C PRO A 218 17.10 -3.40 -10.30
N GLY A 219 17.24 -2.66 -11.40
CA GLY A 219 17.75 -1.27 -11.42
C GLY A 219 16.74 -0.23 -10.92
N VAL A 220 15.45 -0.52 -10.92
CA VAL A 220 14.42 0.41 -10.45
C VAL A 220 14.55 0.63 -8.95
N LYS A 221 14.59 1.90 -8.53
CA LYS A 221 14.58 2.30 -7.11
C LYS A 221 13.15 2.23 -6.56
N VAL A 222 12.95 1.53 -5.44
CA VAL A 222 11.67 1.45 -4.75
C VAL A 222 11.75 2.26 -3.45
N VAL A 223 10.99 3.35 -3.41
CA VAL A 223 10.90 4.25 -2.25
C VAL A 223 9.58 4.04 -1.54
N GLY A 224 9.64 3.61 -0.30
CA GLY A 224 8.48 3.51 0.58
C GLY A 224 8.16 4.83 1.27
N VAL A 225 6.89 5.06 1.56
CA VAL A 225 6.44 6.27 2.27
C VAL A 225 5.54 5.91 3.43
N GLU A 226 5.85 6.39 4.62
CA GLU A 226 4.99 6.28 5.80
C GLU A 226 4.68 7.67 6.38
N PRO A 227 3.51 7.85 7.02
CA PRO A 227 3.28 9.02 7.88
C PRO A 227 4.24 9.00 9.07
N ALA A 228 4.76 10.16 9.46
CA ALA A 228 5.68 10.27 10.62
C ALA A 228 5.09 9.68 11.91
N GLY A 229 3.76 9.82 12.08
CA GLY A 229 3.03 9.24 13.20
C GLY A 229 2.68 7.74 13.10
N ALA A 230 3.11 7.05 12.01
CA ALA A 230 2.83 5.62 11.76
C ALA A 230 4.01 4.92 11.06
N ALA A 231 5.24 5.19 11.47
CA ALA A 231 6.48 4.74 10.85
C ALA A 231 6.90 3.32 11.28
N GLY A 232 6.00 2.34 11.15
CA GLY A 232 6.25 0.96 11.61
C GLY A 232 7.27 0.21 10.77
N MET A 233 7.21 0.31 9.45
CA MET A 233 8.13 -0.36 8.52
C MET A 233 9.53 0.25 8.62
N LYS A 234 9.64 1.58 8.61
CA LYS A 234 10.92 2.27 8.74
C LYS A 234 11.66 1.86 10.01
N ARG A 235 10.98 1.92 11.17
CA ARG A 235 11.57 1.51 12.45
C ARG A 235 11.94 0.04 12.47
N SER A 236 11.14 -0.83 11.85
CA SER A 236 11.44 -2.26 11.75
C SER A 236 12.68 -2.51 10.89
N LEU A 237 12.81 -1.83 9.75
CA LEU A 237 13.98 -1.92 8.87
C LEU A 237 15.25 -1.41 9.55
N GLU A 238 15.18 -0.30 10.27
CA GLU A 238 16.30 0.28 11.03
C GLU A 238 16.72 -0.64 12.19
N ALA A 239 15.76 -1.29 12.85
CA ALA A 239 16.02 -2.25 13.95
C ALA A 239 16.45 -3.64 13.46
N GLY A 240 16.29 -3.96 12.18
CA GLY A 240 16.50 -5.30 11.62
C GLY A 240 15.52 -6.36 12.12
N GLN A 241 14.43 -5.96 12.78
CA GLN A 241 13.37 -6.83 13.33
C GLN A 241 12.03 -6.10 13.38
N LEU A 242 10.94 -6.86 13.46
CA LEU A 242 9.60 -6.30 13.56
C LEU A 242 9.44 -5.45 14.83
N VAL A 243 9.07 -4.19 14.66
CA VAL A 243 8.75 -3.23 15.72
C VAL A 243 7.25 -2.96 15.73
N THR A 244 6.64 -3.06 16.90
CA THR A 244 5.25 -2.64 17.13
C THR A 244 5.25 -1.24 17.72
N LEU A 245 4.57 -0.30 17.06
CA LEU A 245 4.41 1.07 17.56
C LEU A 245 3.47 1.07 18.76
N GLU A 246 3.87 1.72 19.84
CA GLU A 246 3.02 1.91 21.04
C GLU A 246 1.81 2.80 20.73
N ARG A 247 1.99 3.78 19.85
CA ARG A 247 0.96 4.71 19.43
C ARG A 247 1.05 4.95 17.93
N VAL A 248 -0.11 4.94 17.29
CA VAL A 248 -0.29 5.34 15.88
C VAL A 248 -1.16 6.57 15.84
N GLN A 249 -0.70 7.62 15.16
CA GLN A 249 -1.43 8.87 15.03
C GLN A 249 -1.23 9.44 13.63
N THR A 250 -2.24 9.29 12.77
CA THR A 250 -2.25 9.86 11.42
C THR A 250 -3.68 10.01 10.89
N ILE A 251 -3.89 11.01 10.01
CA ILE A 251 -5.12 11.15 9.22
C ILE A 251 -5.21 10.11 8.09
N ALA A 252 -4.09 9.46 7.75
CA ALA A 252 -4.02 8.46 6.70
C ALA A 252 -4.41 7.07 7.25
N ASP A 253 -5.72 6.85 7.52
CA ASP A 253 -6.24 5.57 8.10
C ASP A 253 -5.75 4.35 7.30
N GLY A 254 -5.63 4.45 5.96
CA GLY A 254 -5.11 3.37 5.12
C GLY A 254 -3.65 2.99 5.38
N LEU A 255 -2.89 3.86 6.07
CA LEU A 255 -1.49 3.66 6.46
C LEU A 255 -1.29 3.51 7.98
N ALA A 256 -2.37 3.53 8.77
CA ALA A 256 -2.33 3.50 10.23
C ALA A 256 -2.10 2.08 10.81
N ALA A 257 -1.11 1.36 10.31
CA ALA A 257 -0.72 0.06 10.86
C ALA A 257 0.25 0.24 12.04
N SER A 258 -0.02 -0.44 13.15
CA SER A 258 0.89 -0.42 14.31
C SER A 258 2.16 -1.23 14.09
N ARG A 259 2.14 -2.18 13.16
CA ARG A 259 3.26 -3.07 12.84
C ARG A 259 3.16 -3.55 11.39
N PRO A 260 4.28 -3.72 10.66
CA PRO A 260 4.28 -4.44 9.39
C PRO A 260 3.88 -5.92 9.57
N GLY A 261 3.48 -6.56 8.48
CA GLY A 261 3.34 -8.01 8.46
C GLY A 261 4.70 -8.72 8.49
N ILE A 262 4.72 -9.99 8.81
CA ILE A 262 5.94 -10.81 8.79
C ILE A 262 6.47 -10.93 7.37
N LEU A 263 5.62 -11.40 6.44
CA LEU A 263 5.97 -11.56 5.03
C LEU A 263 6.33 -10.22 4.38
N THR A 264 5.56 -9.16 4.68
CA THR A 264 5.79 -7.84 4.08
C THR A 264 7.09 -7.22 4.56
N PHE A 265 7.48 -7.43 5.81
CA PHE A 265 8.76 -6.98 6.36
C PHE A 265 9.94 -7.72 5.71
N GLU A 266 9.89 -9.06 5.62
CA GLU A 266 10.94 -9.86 4.99
C GLU A 266 11.17 -9.46 3.53
N ILE A 267 10.11 -9.17 2.78
CA ILE A 267 10.22 -8.69 1.41
C ILE A 267 10.79 -7.28 1.38
N ALA A 268 10.30 -6.38 2.25
CA ALA A 268 10.78 -5.00 2.31
C ALA A 268 12.27 -4.90 2.64
N GLN A 269 12.78 -5.73 3.55
CA GLN A 269 14.22 -5.78 3.87
C GLN A 269 15.11 -6.07 2.66
N ARG A 270 14.59 -6.82 1.69
CA ARG A 270 15.36 -7.24 0.49
C ARG A 270 15.14 -6.33 -0.70
N CYS A 271 13.95 -5.76 -0.82
CA CYS A 271 13.46 -5.18 -2.06
C CYS A 271 13.17 -3.67 -1.98
N VAL A 272 13.12 -3.07 -0.79
CA VAL A 272 12.88 -1.63 -0.62
C VAL A 272 14.22 -0.92 -0.43
N ASP A 273 14.48 0.10 -1.25
CA ASP A 273 15.76 0.81 -1.22
C ASP A 273 15.80 1.90 -0.15
N GLU A 274 14.65 2.53 0.12
CA GLU A 274 14.54 3.65 1.06
C GLU A 274 13.11 3.76 1.60
N VAL A 275 12.95 4.22 2.85
CA VAL A 275 11.66 4.61 3.40
C VAL A 275 11.76 6.04 3.92
N VAL A 276 10.93 6.93 3.37
CA VAL A 276 10.81 8.33 3.78
C VAL A 276 9.55 8.57 4.60
N LEU A 277 9.57 9.57 5.46
CA LEU A 277 8.43 9.94 6.30
C LEU A 277 7.83 11.26 5.82
N VAL A 278 6.50 11.33 5.82
CA VAL A 278 5.75 12.54 5.49
C VAL A 278 4.90 13.01 6.66
N GLU A 279 4.74 14.32 6.76
CA GLU A 279 3.93 14.96 7.78
C GLU A 279 2.46 15.10 7.33
N GLU A 280 1.55 15.22 8.31
CA GLU A 280 0.11 15.40 8.06
C GLU A 280 -0.17 16.60 7.13
N ALA A 281 0.52 17.72 7.36
CA ALA A 281 0.37 18.94 6.56
C ALA A 281 0.85 18.74 5.10
N GLU A 282 1.86 17.91 4.87
CA GLU A 282 2.37 17.58 3.53
C GLU A 282 1.37 16.73 2.74
N MET A 283 0.76 15.75 3.41
CA MET A 283 -0.31 14.94 2.80
C MET A 283 -1.54 15.81 2.47
N LEU A 284 -1.97 16.70 3.35
CA LEU A 284 -3.08 17.62 3.07
C LEU A 284 -2.79 18.53 1.87
N ARG A 285 -1.58 19.08 1.77
CA ARG A 285 -1.15 19.86 0.60
C ARG A 285 -1.11 19.02 -0.68
N ALA A 286 -0.63 17.77 -0.61
CA ALA A 286 -0.62 16.87 -1.75
C ALA A 286 -2.05 16.53 -2.24
N ILE A 287 -3.03 16.32 -1.34
CA ILE A 287 -4.45 16.17 -1.68
C ILE A 287 -4.95 17.38 -2.46
N ARG A 288 -4.67 18.58 -1.92
CA ARG A 288 -5.08 19.84 -2.57
C ARG A 288 -4.48 19.96 -3.97
N LEU A 289 -3.19 19.66 -4.14
CA LEU A 289 -2.51 19.75 -5.43
C LEU A 289 -3.03 18.71 -6.44
N TYR A 290 -3.36 17.50 -6.02
CA TYR A 290 -4.05 16.54 -6.88
C TYR A 290 -5.38 17.11 -7.39
N PHE A 291 -6.16 17.74 -6.50
CA PHE A 291 -7.44 18.33 -6.87
C PHE A 291 -7.28 19.55 -7.80
N GLU A 292 -6.39 20.50 -7.46
CA GLU A 292 -6.23 21.76 -8.20
C GLU A 292 -5.52 21.58 -9.55
N TRP A 293 -4.53 20.69 -9.63
CA TRP A 293 -3.65 20.59 -10.80
C TRP A 293 -3.99 19.44 -11.72
N GLU A 294 -4.48 18.33 -11.17
CA GLU A 294 -4.77 17.12 -11.93
C GLU A 294 -6.26 16.77 -11.98
N HIS A 295 -7.10 17.50 -11.23
CA HIS A 295 -8.53 17.23 -11.05
C HIS A 295 -8.82 15.83 -10.54
N LEU A 296 -7.92 15.29 -9.71
CA LEU A 296 -8.00 13.98 -9.11
C LEU A 296 -8.39 14.07 -7.63
N LEU A 297 -9.19 13.12 -7.18
CA LEU A 297 -9.44 12.90 -5.75
C LEU A 297 -8.40 11.93 -5.19
N ALA A 298 -7.84 12.25 -4.03
CA ALA A 298 -6.96 11.38 -3.27
C ALA A 298 -7.33 11.40 -1.79
N GLU A 299 -7.39 10.24 -1.16
CA GLU A 299 -7.42 10.16 0.31
C GLU A 299 -6.01 10.41 0.87
N PRO A 300 -5.83 10.69 2.18
CA PRO A 300 -4.51 10.94 2.75
C PRO A 300 -3.49 9.82 2.46
N ALA A 301 -3.91 8.56 2.56
CA ALA A 301 -3.08 7.41 2.21
C ALA A 301 -2.68 7.40 0.72
N GLY A 302 -3.58 7.82 -0.16
CA GLY A 302 -3.33 7.93 -1.61
C GLY A 302 -2.44 9.11 -1.98
N ALA A 303 -2.41 10.16 -1.16
CA ALA A 303 -1.60 11.36 -1.38
C ALA A 303 -0.18 11.26 -0.80
N ALA A 304 0.11 10.27 0.06
CA ALA A 304 1.40 10.16 0.74
C ALA A 304 2.58 10.05 -0.23
N ALA A 305 2.44 9.31 -1.35
CA ALA A 305 3.50 9.17 -2.34
C ALA A 305 3.83 10.51 -3.04
N LEU A 306 2.82 11.32 -3.36
CA LEU A 306 3.05 12.66 -3.91
C LEU A 306 3.66 13.59 -2.86
N ALA A 307 3.21 13.52 -1.61
CA ALA A 307 3.82 14.29 -0.52
C ALA A 307 5.31 13.97 -0.37
N ALA A 308 5.68 12.68 -0.49
CA ALA A 308 7.08 12.28 -0.47
C ALA A 308 7.88 12.88 -1.63
N LEU A 309 7.37 12.80 -2.85
CA LEU A 309 8.04 13.40 -4.02
C LEU A 309 8.25 14.90 -3.86
N LEU A 310 7.26 15.61 -3.33
CA LEU A 310 7.31 17.08 -3.21
C LEU A 310 8.19 17.60 -2.08
N TYR A 311 8.34 16.82 -0.99
CA TYR A 311 8.93 17.36 0.25
C TYR A 311 10.05 16.51 0.86
N ARG A 312 10.18 15.23 0.50
CA ARG A 312 11.07 14.29 1.20
C ARG A 312 12.02 13.53 0.30
N TYR A 313 11.63 13.25 -0.93
CA TYR A 313 12.47 12.59 -1.93
C TYR A 313 13.02 13.64 -2.90
N ALA A 314 14.32 13.61 -3.13
CA ALA A 314 14.99 14.52 -4.05
C ALA A 314 15.40 13.76 -5.32
N PRO A 315 14.57 13.75 -6.37
CA PRO A 315 14.90 13.07 -7.62
C PRO A 315 16.04 13.76 -8.34
N ALA A 316 16.80 13.01 -9.12
CA ALA A 316 17.76 13.58 -10.06
C ALA A 316 17.04 14.33 -11.20
N PRO A 317 17.64 15.38 -11.79
CA PRO A 317 17.06 16.04 -12.96
C PRO A 317 16.83 15.04 -14.11
N GLY A 318 15.60 15.00 -14.64
CA GLY A 318 15.20 14.09 -15.72
C GLY A 318 14.93 12.65 -15.30
N GLU A 319 15.02 12.32 -14.00
CA GLU A 319 14.63 11.02 -13.46
C GLU A 319 13.15 10.75 -13.77
N ARG A 320 12.80 9.53 -14.20
CA ARG A 320 11.41 9.10 -14.40
C ARG A 320 10.89 8.51 -13.11
N VAL A 321 9.94 9.21 -12.49
CA VAL A 321 9.37 8.84 -11.19
C VAL A 321 7.91 8.45 -11.35
N VAL A 322 7.58 7.22 -10.92
CA VAL A 322 6.19 6.77 -10.80
C VAL A 322 5.70 7.02 -9.37
N VAL A 323 4.58 7.72 -9.25
CA VAL A 323 3.91 8.02 -7.97
C VAL A 323 2.60 7.25 -7.91
N ILE A 324 2.42 6.43 -6.89
CA ILE A 324 1.19 5.63 -6.74
C ILE A 324 0.13 6.41 -5.95
N LEU A 325 -0.95 6.85 -6.63
CA LEU A 325 -2.18 7.31 -6.00
C LEU A 325 -2.98 6.07 -5.59
N SER A 326 -2.77 5.58 -4.37
CA SER A 326 -3.23 4.25 -3.93
C SER A 326 -4.72 4.17 -3.60
N GLY A 327 -5.40 5.31 -3.38
CA GLY A 327 -6.82 5.36 -3.07
C GLY A 327 -7.40 6.77 -3.06
N ALA A 328 -8.74 6.85 -3.22
CA ALA A 328 -9.49 8.09 -3.35
C ALA A 328 -10.71 8.18 -2.41
N ASN A 329 -10.82 7.30 -1.41
CA ASN A 329 -11.95 7.29 -0.45
C ASN A 329 -11.81 8.40 0.61
N ILE A 330 -11.70 9.64 0.15
CA ILE A 330 -11.58 10.82 1.00
C ILE A 330 -12.94 11.20 1.59
N THR A 331 -12.94 11.67 2.85
CA THR A 331 -14.12 12.25 3.49
C THR A 331 -14.20 13.75 3.23
N ASP A 332 -15.39 14.31 3.30
CA ASP A 332 -15.66 15.75 3.16
C ASP A 332 -14.88 16.58 4.20
N GLU A 333 -14.80 16.14 5.45
CA GLU A 333 -14.01 16.78 6.51
C GLU A 333 -12.54 16.91 6.12
N VAL A 334 -11.91 15.80 5.67
CA VAL A 334 -10.51 15.80 5.28
C VAL A 334 -10.28 16.62 4.02
N MET A 335 -11.21 16.57 3.06
CA MET A 335 -11.14 17.41 1.85
C MET A 335 -11.21 18.90 2.19
N LEU A 336 -12.13 19.30 3.07
CA LEU A 336 -12.23 20.70 3.53
C LEU A 336 -10.95 21.15 4.25
N ARG A 337 -10.32 20.30 5.04
CA ARG A 337 -9.00 20.58 5.66
C ARG A 337 -7.92 20.73 4.60
N ALA A 338 -7.89 19.86 3.60
CA ALA A 338 -6.92 19.95 2.51
C ALA A 338 -7.05 21.25 1.69
N LEU A 339 -8.27 21.67 1.35
CA LEU A 339 -8.52 22.91 0.62
C LEU A 339 -8.13 24.18 1.41
N LYS A 340 -8.10 24.12 2.74
CA LYS A 340 -7.64 25.20 3.61
C LYS A 340 -6.14 25.16 3.89
N SER A 341 -5.43 24.07 3.53
CA SER A 341 -3.98 23.99 3.72
C SER A 341 -3.25 24.93 2.77
N ARG A 342 -2.22 25.63 3.26
CA ARG A 342 -1.38 26.56 2.47
C ARG A 342 -0.07 25.89 2.07
#